data_40e88af88fc838f27ea42a7adb5e77e5
#
_entry.id   40e88af88fc838f27ea42a7adb5e77e5
#
_cell.length_a   1.000
_cell.length_b   1.000
_cell.length_c   1.000
_cell.angle_alpha   90.00
_cell.angle_beta   90.00
_cell.angle_gamma   90.00
#
_symmetry.space_group_name_H-M   'P 1'
#
loop_
_entity.id
_entity.type
_entity.pdbx_description
1 polymer ?
#
loop_
_entity_poly.entity_id
_entity_poly.type
_entity_poly.pdbx_seq_one_letter_code
_entity_poly.pdbx_strand_id
1 'polypeptide(L)'
;GQIDAIIEKSNPILYQFTCYSEILRQGIEYNTPNVVLDSLKNAIQKKDKAGISKFTEQLKKQYDRIHNKNYDHEVDRKVAKVLLPLYAEMVEAENLPAFYATINGQFKGDYNAYVDHLYDKTIFANEANFNKFINKPSVKAIDADLMKQFVEAKFELGDKLMKARAESMVGMDLLHKTYVRGLCEMYAPEPKAPDANFTMRFTYGNVKPYDPKDGVHYKFYTTLKGVMEKEDPTNPEFVVPAKLKELYEAKDFGRYAMANGEMPACFLTTNDITGGNSGSPVINGKGELIGCAFDGNWESLSGDINFDNNLQRCIAVDIRYVLFIIDKLGDCGHLIDEMTIVE
;
A
#
# COMPACT_ATOMS: atom_id res chain seq x y z
N GLY A 1 -5.19 -26.29 -24.23
CA GLY A 1 -6.57 -25.89 -24.57
C GLY A 1 -6.66 -24.42 -24.98
N GLN A 2 -7.88 -23.85 -25.04
CA GLN A 2 -8.07 -22.45 -25.46
C GLN A 2 -7.42 -21.44 -24.48
N ILE A 3 -7.45 -21.72 -23.17
CA ILE A 3 -6.78 -20.91 -22.16
C ILE A 3 -5.26 -20.90 -22.41
N ASP A 4 -4.68 -22.09 -22.61
CA ASP A 4 -3.23 -22.21 -22.85
C ASP A 4 -2.78 -21.42 -24.08
N ALA A 5 -3.57 -21.49 -25.17
CA ALA A 5 -3.27 -20.75 -26.39
C ALA A 5 -3.26 -19.22 -26.17
N ILE A 6 -4.17 -18.67 -25.34
CA ILE A 6 -4.14 -17.25 -24.97
C ILE A 6 -2.93 -16.94 -24.10
N ILE A 7 -2.61 -17.79 -23.12
CA ILE A 7 -1.45 -17.61 -22.23
C ILE A 7 -0.15 -17.63 -23.04
N GLU A 8 0.06 -18.63 -23.89
CA GLU A 8 1.26 -18.74 -24.75
C GLU A 8 1.44 -17.50 -25.63
N LYS A 9 0.35 -17.02 -26.25
CA LYS A 9 0.35 -15.79 -27.05
C LYS A 9 0.68 -14.55 -26.22
N SER A 10 0.22 -14.51 -24.97
CA SER A 10 0.35 -13.34 -24.09
C SER A 10 1.68 -13.31 -23.32
N ASN A 11 2.36 -14.44 -23.14
CA ASN A 11 3.58 -14.55 -22.34
C ASN A 11 4.66 -13.51 -22.69
N PRO A 12 4.99 -13.22 -23.97
CA PRO A 12 6.00 -12.23 -24.28
C PRO A 12 5.65 -10.84 -23.74
N ILE A 13 4.40 -10.40 -23.94
CA ILE A 13 3.96 -9.09 -23.46
C ILE A 13 3.79 -9.05 -21.94
N LEU A 14 3.36 -10.15 -21.32
CA LEU A 14 3.28 -10.27 -19.87
C LEU A 14 4.66 -10.15 -19.23
N TYR A 15 5.68 -10.77 -19.82
CA TYR A 15 7.07 -10.63 -19.37
C TYR A 15 7.54 -9.17 -19.42
N GLN A 16 7.35 -8.50 -20.55
CA GLN A 16 7.72 -7.09 -20.71
C GLN A 16 6.97 -6.19 -19.70
N PHE A 17 5.68 -6.44 -19.52
CA PHE A 17 4.86 -5.72 -18.53
C PHE A 17 5.33 -5.98 -17.10
N THR A 18 5.70 -7.21 -16.77
CA THR A 18 6.24 -7.55 -15.44
C THR A 18 7.56 -6.84 -15.18
N CYS A 19 8.50 -6.88 -16.12
CA CYS A 19 9.75 -6.13 -15.99
C CYS A 19 9.50 -4.63 -15.77
N TYR A 20 8.60 -4.04 -16.54
CA TYR A 20 8.21 -2.64 -16.35
C TYR A 20 7.60 -2.39 -14.97
N SER A 21 6.65 -3.23 -14.56
CA SER A 21 5.95 -3.08 -13.28
C SER A 21 6.87 -3.17 -12.09
N GLU A 22 7.71 -4.21 -12.05
CA GLU A 22 8.58 -4.48 -10.90
C GLU A 22 9.78 -3.55 -10.85
N ILE A 23 10.40 -3.24 -12.00
CA ILE A 23 11.64 -2.48 -12.04
C ILE A 23 11.39 -0.97 -12.11
N LEU A 24 10.62 -0.52 -13.09
CA LEU A 24 10.47 0.93 -13.31
C LEU A 24 9.33 1.54 -12.50
N ARG A 25 8.20 0.84 -12.35
CA ARG A 25 7.01 1.40 -11.71
C ARG A 25 7.07 1.29 -10.19
N GLN A 26 7.41 0.10 -9.65
CA GLN A 26 7.44 -0.18 -8.22
C GLN A 26 8.86 -0.06 -7.64
N GLY A 27 9.88 -0.47 -8.39
CA GLY A 27 11.25 -0.48 -7.92
C GLY A 27 11.89 0.90 -7.80
N ILE A 28 11.48 1.88 -8.63
CA ILE A 28 11.93 3.28 -8.55
C ILE A 28 10.75 4.14 -8.10
N GLU A 29 10.76 4.52 -6.83
CA GLU A 29 9.63 5.17 -6.16
C GLU A 29 9.47 6.64 -6.55
N TYR A 30 10.57 7.32 -6.95
CA TYR A 30 10.53 8.76 -7.24
C TYR A 30 9.49 9.08 -8.30
N ASN A 31 8.64 10.01 -7.96
CA ASN A 31 7.56 10.45 -8.85
C ASN A 31 7.39 11.97 -8.77
N THR A 32 7.13 12.61 -9.91
CA THR A 32 6.89 14.05 -10.01
C THR A 32 5.43 14.33 -10.33
N PRO A 33 4.86 15.44 -9.84
CA PRO A 33 3.46 15.80 -10.11
C PRO A 33 3.29 16.39 -11.51
N ASN A 34 3.54 15.60 -12.56
CA ASN A 34 3.60 16.05 -13.95
C ASN A 34 2.31 16.75 -14.40
N VAL A 35 1.14 16.25 -14.01
CA VAL A 35 -0.15 16.88 -14.35
C VAL A 35 -0.24 18.32 -13.80
N VAL A 36 0.27 18.55 -12.59
CA VAL A 36 0.28 19.90 -11.99
C VAL A 36 1.34 20.78 -12.66
N LEU A 37 2.52 20.22 -12.96
CA LEU A 37 3.57 20.93 -13.71
C LEU A 37 3.10 21.34 -15.10
N ASP A 38 2.40 20.49 -15.83
CA ASP A 38 1.86 20.79 -17.17
C ASP A 38 0.73 21.82 -17.08
N SER A 39 -0.10 21.76 -16.04
CA SER A 39 -1.12 22.78 -15.78
C SER A 39 -0.49 24.14 -15.48
N LEU A 40 0.58 24.17 -14.68
CA LEU A 40 1.36 25.37 -14.41
C LEU A 40 2.02 25.92 -15.68
N LYS A 41 2.63 25.05 -16.47
CA LYS A 41 3.22 25.41 -17.78
C LYS A 41 2.19 26.10 -18.68
N ASN A 42 1.01 25.53 -18.81
CA ASN A 42 -0.09 26.11 -19.57
C ASN A 42 -0.54 27.47 -19.03
N ALA A 43 -0.65 27.63 -17.71
CA ALA A 43 -1.00 28.90 -17.07
C ALA A 43 0.07 29.99 -17.32
N ILE A 44 1.36 29.61 -17.27
CA ILE A 44 2.47 30.54 -17.55
C ILE A 44 2.40 31.00 -19.03
N GLN A 45 2.21 30.08 -19.97
CA GLN A 45 2.10 30.38 -21.41
C GLN A 45 0.94 31.34 -21.71
N LYS A 46 -0.19 31.12 -21.01
CA LYS A 46 -1.40 31.96 -21.14
C LYS A 46 -1.34 33.24 -20.30
N LYS A 47 -0.29 33.47 -19.52
CA LYS A 47 -0.15 34.58 -18.55
C LYS A 47 -1.30 34.67 -17.55
N ASP A 48 -1.88 33.49 -17.21
CA ASP A 48 -2.95 33.36 -16.23
C ASP A 48 -2.39 33.44 -14.80
N LYS A 49 -2.46 34.61 -14.17
CA LYS A 49 -1.95 34.85 -12.83
C LYS A 49 -2.67 34.00 -11.76
N ALA A 50 -3.99 33.81 -11.89
CA ALA A 50 -4.76 33.03 -10.94
C ALA A 50 -4.40 31.55 -11.04
N GLY A 51 -4.27 31.01 -12.25
CA GLY A 51 -3.82 29.65 -12.50
C GLY A 51 -2.40 29.40 -12.00
N ILE A 52 -1.46 30.33 -12.25
CA ILE A 52 -0.09 30.24 -11.73
C ILE A 52 -0.09 30.14 -10.20
N SER A 53 -0.82 31.02 -9.51
CA SER A 53 -0.92 30.97 -8.04
C SER A 53 -1.51 29.65 -7.56
N LYS A 54 -2.62 29.19 -8.13
CA LYS A 54 -3.29 27.93 -7.79
C LYS A 54 -2.37 26.72 -7.93
N PHE A 55 -1.70 26.58 -9.09
CA PHE A 55 -0.86 25.41 -9.35
C PHE A 55 0.44 25.47 -8.52
N THR A 56 0.97 26.63 -8.23
CA THR A 56 2.10 26.81 -7.33
C THR A 56 1.78 26.31 -5.91
N GLU A 57 0.60 26.66 -5.38
CA GLU A 57 0.15 26.16 -4.08
C GLU A 57 -0.10 24.62 -4.09
N GLN A 58 -0.61 24.09 -5.19
CA GLN A 58 -0.73 22.65 -5.32
C GLN A 58 0.63 21.93 -5.33
N LEU A 59 1.64 22.50 -5.99
CA LEU A 59 3.00 21.97 -6.00
C LEU A 59 3.64 21.95 -4.62
N LYS A 60 3.41 22.98 -3.78
CA LYS A 60 3.89 22.97 -2.39
C LYS A 60 3.35 21.77 -1.62
N LYS A 61 2.04 21.51 -1.69
CA LYS A 61 1.41 20.35 -1.06
C LYS A 61 1.94 19.02 -1.61
N GLN A 62 2.30 18.97 -2.88
CA GLN A 62 2.89 17.77 -3.49
C GLN A 62 4.35 17.57 -3.05
N TYR A 63 5.10 18.65 -2.86
CA TYR A 63 6.47 18.58 -2.34
C TYR A 63 6.49 17.88 -0.97
N ASP A 64 5.61 18.29 -0.05
CA ASP A 64 5.49 17.66 1.28
C ASP A 64 5.12 16.17 1.21
N ARG A 65 4.35 15.76 0.20
CA ARG A 65 4.00 14.35 -0.03
C ARG A 65 5.16 13.54 -0.58
N ILE A 66 5.96 14.09 -1.49
CA ILE A 66 7.13 13.44 -2.08
C ILE A 66 8.20 13.22 -1.01
N HIS A 67 8.40 14.19 -0.12
CA HIS A 67 9.39 14.16 0.95
C HIS A 67 8.78 13.75 2.30
N ASN A 68 7.80 12.83 2.31
CA ASN A 68 7.22 12.32 3.54
C ASN A 68 8.16 11.32 4.24
N LYS A 69 7.83 10.97 5.49
CA LYS A 69 8.63 10.08 6.35
C LYS A 69 8.86 8.65 5.78
N ASN A 70 8.07 8.23 4.80
CA ASN A 70 8.14 6.88 4.22
C ASN A 70 9.01 6.82 2.96
N TYR A 71 9.52 7.96 2.46
CA TYR A 71 10.37 8.03 1.28
C TYR A 71 11.82 8.37 1.65
N ASP A 72 12.74 7.50 1.27
CA ASP A 72 14.19 7.73 1.41
C ASP A 72 14.83 8.00 0.05
N HIS A 73 15.17 9.26 -0.18
CA HIS A 73 15.76 9.76 -1.42
C HIS A 73 17.09 9.07 -1.78
N GLU A 74 17.94 8.79 -0.80
CA GLU A 74 19.25 8.18 -1.03
C GLU A 74 19.15 6.67 -1.26
N VAL A 75 18.20 6.01 -0.64
CA VAL A 75 17.92 4.59 -0.89
C VAL A 75 17.38 4.43 -2.30
N ASP A 76 16.36 5.19 -2.69
CA ASP A 76 15.75 5.14 -4.01
C ASP A 76 16.77 5.44 -5.13
N ARG A 77 17.64 6.45 -4.90
CA ARG A 77 18.77 6.76 -5.81
C ARG A 77 19.71 5.58 -6.02
N LYS A 78 20.09 4.87 -4.94
CA LYS A 78 20.94 3.68 -5.04
C LYS A 78 20.25 2.55 -5.79
N VAL A 79 18.97 2.35 -5.52
CA VAL A 79 18.13 1.36 -6.19
C VAL A 79 18.02 1.68 -7.68
N ALA A 80 17.74 2.93 -8.06
CA ALA A 80 17.67 3.35 -9.46
C ALA A 80 18.97 3.09 -10.24
N LYS A 81 20.15 3.26 -9.62
CA LYS A 81 21.46 2.97 -10.24
C LYS A 81 21.63 1.50 -10.61
N VAL A 82 21.00 0.59 -9.88
CA VAL A 82 21.05 -0.85 -10.14
C VAL A 82 19.93 -1.25 -11.11
N LEU A 83 18.75 -0.72 -10.92
CA LEU A 83 17.56 -1.15 -11.66
C LEU A 83 17.53 -0.65 -13.12
N LEU A 84 18.07 0.54 -13.42
CA LEU A 84 18.05 1.05 -14.81
C LEU A 84 18.89 0.20 -15.76
N PRO A 85 20.18 -0.15 -15.48
CA PRO A 85 20.91 -1.06 -16.34
C PRO A 85 20.28 -2.45 -16.42
N LEU A 86 19.78 -2.99 -15.29
CA LEU A 86 19.09 -4.28 -15.26
C LEU A 86 17.86 -4.29 -16.19
N TYR A 87 17.03 -3.25 -16.16
CA TYR A 87 15.88 -3.14 -17.06
C TYR A 87 16.30 -3.20 -18.53
N ALA A 88 17.36 -2.48 -18.91
CA ALA A 88 17.87 -2.47 -20.30
C ALA A 88 18.39 -3.85 -20.76
N GLU A 89 18.86 -4.69 -19.84
CA GLU A 89 19.31 -6.05 -20.13
C GLU A 89 18.14 -7.04 -20.29
N MET A 90 17.01 -6.78 -19.59
CA MET A 90 15.88 -7.71 -19.51
C MET A 90 14.82 -7.50 -20.58
N VAL A 91 14.77 -6.33 -21.22
CA VAL A 91 13.68 -6.00 -22.15
C VAL A 91 14.17 -5.80 -23.58
N GLU A 92 13.25 -5.96 -24.53
CA GLU A 92 13.53 -5.68 -25.92
C GLU A 92 13.71 -4.17 -26.16
N ALA A 93 14.54 -3.81 -27.12
CA ALA A 93 14.92 -2.41 -27.42
C ALA A 93 13.70 -1.50 -27.66
N GLU A 94 12.63 -2.02 -28.27
CA GLU A 94 11.39 -1.28 -28.53
C GLU A 94 10.59 -0.95 -27.27
N ASN A 95 10.89 -1.58 -26.16
CA ASN A 95 10.29 -1.37 -24.84
C ASN A 95 11.19 -0.56 -23.88
N LEU A 96 12.28 0.01 -24.39
CA LEU A 96 13.09 0.97 -23.66
C LEU A 96 12.41 2.35 -23.69
N PRO A 97 12.07 2.96 -22.53
CA PRO A 97 11.58 4.34 -22.47
C PRO A 97 12.53 5.35 -23.10
N ALA A 98 11.99 6.49 -23.53
CA ALA A 98 12.77 7.52 -24.26
C ALA A 98 13.98 8.04 -23.50
N PHE A 99 14.00 7.99 -22.17
CA PHE A 99 15.15 8.42 -21.38
C PHE A 99 16.42 7.57 -21.58
N TYR A 100 16.33 6.34 -22.09
CA TYR A 100 17.53 5.57 -22.46
C TYR A 100 18.29 6.21 -23.62
N ALA A 101 17.61 6.88 -24.52
CA ALA A 101 18.29 7.70 -25.54
C ALA A 101 19.06 8.87 -24.92
N THR A 102 18.51 9.48 -23.86
CA THR A 102 19.20 10.52 -23.08
C THR A 102 20.42 9.97 -22.36
N ILE A 103 20.33 8.79 -21.73
CA ILE A 103 21.48 8.11 -21.09
C ILE A 103 22.60 7.90 -22.12
N ASN A 104 22.27 7.32 -23.26
CA ASN A 104 23.26 7.00 -24.30
C ASN A 104 23.85 8.27 -24.95
N GLY A 105 23.04 9.27 -25.25
CA GLY A 105 23.45 10.49 -25.95
C GLY A 105 24.15 11.51 -25.04
N GLN A 106 23.53 11.88 -23.92
CA GLN A 106 24.04 12.95 -23.05
C GLN A 106 25.02 12.45 -21.99
N PHE A 107 24.80 11.23 -21.48
CA PHE A 107 25.60 10.63 -20.42
C PHE A 107 26.54 9.53 -20.92
N LYS A 108 26.62 9.29 -22.23
CA LYS A 108 27.52 8.30 -22.87
C LYS A 108 27.40 6.88 -22.32
N GLY A 109 26.17 6.50 -21.93
CA GLY A 109 25.87 5.20 -21.32
C GLY A 109 26.18 5.11 -19.83
N ASP A 110 26.59 6.19 -19.17
CA ASP A 110 26.82 6.22 -17.73
C ASP A 110 25.49 6.38 -16.96
N TYR A 111 24.94 5.25 -16.54
CA TYR A 111 23.72 5.18 -15.74
C TYR A 111 23.86 5.89 -14.39
N ASN A 112 25.02 5.79 -13.74
CA ASN A 112 25.26 6.42 -12.45
C ASN A 112 25.22 7.95 -12.56
N ALA A 113 25.92 8.50 -13.56
CA ALA A 113 25.92 9.94 -13.82
C ALA A 113 24.50 10.45 -14.18
N TYR A 114 23.73 9.68 -14.95
CA TYR A 114 22.34 10.02 -15.27
C TYR A 114 21.47 10.04 -14.02
N VAL A 115 21.51 9.01 -13.19
CA VAL A 115 20.73 8.93 -11.95
C VAL A 115 21.14 10.05 -11.00
N ASP A 116 22.43 10.29 -10.80
CA ASP A 116 22.90 11.40 -9.94
C ASP A 116 22.35 12.73 -10.45
N HIS A 117 22.35 12.96 -11.77
CA HIS A 117 21.77 14.17 -12.33
C HIS A 117 20.26 14.26 -12.09
N LEU A 118 19.49 13.16 -12.25
CA LEU A 118 18.05 13.14 -11.99
C LEU A 118 17.74 13.60 -10.56
N TYR A 119 18.41 12.96 -9.59
CA TYR A 119 18.11 13.17 -8.17
C TYR A 119 18.64 14.53 -7.64
N ASP A 120 19.79 15.03 -8.16
CA ASP A 120 20.39 16.28 -7.70
C ASP A 120 19.82 17.53 -8.38
N LYS A 121 19.33 17.42 -9.62
CA LYS A 121 19.02 18.59 -10.46
C LYS A 121 17.52 18.81 -10.70
N THR A 122 16.66 17.86 -10.35
CA THR A 122 15.24 18.06 -10.46
C THR A 122 14.74 19.25 -9.61
N ILE A 123 13.65 19.86 -10.04
CA ILE A 123 12.94 20.89 -9.26
C ILE A 123 12.65 20.42 -7.84
N PHE A 124 12.39 19.13 -7.64
CA PHE A 124 11.97 18.54 -6.38
C PHE A 124 13.14 17.88 -5.59
N ALA A 125 14.40 18.04 -6.00
CA ALA A 125 15.55 17.40 -5.36
C ALA A 125 15.69 17.75 -3.87
N ASN A 126 15.44 19.01 -3.53
CA ASN A 126 15.53 19.54 -2.19
C ASN A 126 14.77 20.86 -2.08
N GLU A 127 14.60 21.35 -0.84
CA GLU A 127 13.87 22.58 -0.55
C GLU A 127 14.46 23.82 -1.27
N ALA A 128 15.78 23.89 -1.42
CA ALA A 128 16.42 25.03 -2.08
C ALA A 128 16.10 25.07 -3.58
N ASN A 129 16.16 23.92 -4.27
CA ASN A 129 15.79 23.80 -5.69
C ASN A 129 14.30 24.12 -5.88
N PHE A 130 13.46 23.58 -5.03
CA PHE A 130 12.03 23.76 -5.08
C PHE A 130 11.64 25.23 -4.85
N ASN A 131 12.14 25.87 -3.78
CA ASN A 131 11.88 27.27 -3.49
C ASN A 131 12.37 28.22 -4.60
N LYS A 132 13.53 27.93 -5.19
CA LYS A 132 14.03 28.68 -6.35
C LYS A 132 13.06 28.61 -7.52
N PHE A 133 12.52 27.45 -7.81
CA PHE A 133 11.54 27.28 -8.90
C PHE A 133 10.20 27.94 -8.57
N ILE A 134 9.65 27.74 -7.37
CA ILE A 134 8.35 28.28 -6.94
C ILE A 134 8.34 29.81 -6.95
N ASN A 135 9.45 30.45 -6.56
CA ASN A 135 9.57 31.91 -6.57
C ASN A 135 9.61 32.51 -7.99
N LYS A 136 10.08 31.75 -8.98
CA LYS A 136 10.14 32.18 -10.38
C LYS A 136 9.88 31.02 -11.34
N PRO A 137 8.64 30.51 -11.38
CA PRO A 137 8.32 29.38 -12.24
C PRO A 137 8.46 29.76 -13.72
N SER A 138 8.99 28.86 -14.52
CA SER A 138 9.17 29.09 -15.95
C SER A 138 8.97 27.82 -16.77
N VAL A 139 8.45 27.98 -17.98
CA VAL A 139 8.30 26.88 -18.96
C VAL A 139 9.64 26.19 -19.20
N LYS A 140 10.73 26.97 -19.38
CA LYS A 140 12.07 26.43 -19.61
C LYS A 140 12.55 25.52 -18.48
N ALA A 141 12.26 25.85 -17.21
CA ALA A 141 12.66 25.04 -16.07
C ALA A 141 11.87 23.72 -16.02
N ILE A 142 10.57 23.77 -16.33
CA ILE A 142 9.70 22.59 -16.38
C ILE A 142 10.14 21.63 -17.49
N ASP A 143 10.39 22.16 -18.69
CA ASP A 143 10.77 21.36 -19.86
C ASP A 143 12.19 20.78 -19.75
N ALA A 144 13.08 21.42 -19.00
CA ALA A 144 14.46 20.96 -18.78
C ALA A 144 14.62 19.97 -17.63
N ASP A 145 13.57 19.72 -16.86
CA ASP A 145 13.62 18.79 -15.71
C ASP A 145 13.65 17.35 -16.18
N LEU A 146 14.80 16.70 -16.10
CA LEU A 146 14.99 15.32 -16.53
C LEU A 146 14.20 14.31 -15.71
N MET A 147 13.92 14.59 -14.42
CA MET A 147 13.08 13.71 -13.62
C MET A 147 11.62 13.76 -14.10
N LYS A 148 11.11 14.95 -14.47
CA LYS A 148 9.80 15.05 -15.11
C LYS A 148 9.73 14.21 -16.40
N GLN A 149 10.76 14.32 -17.25
CA GLN A 149 10.84 13.55 -18.49
C GLN A 149 10.94 12.04 -18.23
N PHE A 150 11.70 11.63 -17.22
CA PHE A 150 11.82 10.24 -16.78
C PHE A 150 10.46 9.66 -16.36
N VAL A 151 9.74 10.38 -15.51
CA VAL A 151 8.41 9.97 -15.02
C VAL A 151 7.40 9.91 -16.18
N GLU A 152 7.42 10.88 -17.09
CA GLU A 152 6.55 10.93 -18.26
C GLU A 152 6.78 9.71 -19.17
N ALA A 153 8.03 9.45 -19.55
CA ALA A 153 8.38 8.32 -20.41
C ALA A 153 8.08 6.95 -19.73
N LYS A 154 8.23 6.88 -18.40
CA LYS A 154 7.82 5.70 -17.62
C LYS A 154 6.32 5.44 -17.74
N PHE A 155 5.47 6.46 -17.61
CA PHE A 155 4.03 6.30 -17.75
C PHE A 155 3.58 6.01 -19.20
N GLU A 156 4.17 6.66 -20.19
CA GLU A 156 3.89 6.38 -21.61
C GLU A 156 4.16 4.92 -21.96
N LEU A 157 5.28 4.37 -21.51
CA LEU A 157 5.56 2.94 -21.67
C LEU A 157 4.53 2.08 -20.94
N GLY A 158 4.15 2.44 -19.72
CA GLY A 158 3.13 1.73 -18.95
C GLY A 158 1.81 1.62 -19.68
N ASP A 159 1.34 2.72 -20.24
CA ASP A 159 0.09 2.77 -21.04
C ASP A 159 0.19 1.90 -22.30
N LYS A 160 1.33 1.96 -23.02
CA LYS A 160 1.60 1.10 -24.19
C LYS A 160 1.50 -0.37 -23.80
N LEU A 161 2.20 -0.79 -22.73
CA LEU A 161 2.25 -2.18 -22.29
C LEU A 161 0.91 -2.66 -21.70
N MET A 162 0.20 -1.82 -20.95
CA MET A 162 -1.14 -2.15 -20.46
C MET A 162 -2.12 -2.40 -21.60
N LYS A 163 -2.10 -1.57 -22.64
CA LYS A 163 -2.94 -1.74 -23.83
C LYS A 163 -2.61 -3.02 -24.55
N ALA A 164 -1.34 -3.30 -24.81
CA ALA A 164 -0.90 -4.52 -25.47
C ALA A 164 -1.28 -5.78 -24.66
N ARG A 165 -1.15 -5.72 -23.33
CA ARG A 165 -1.58 -6.79 -22.43
C ARG A 165 -3.08 -7.03 -22.51
N ALA A 166 -3.90 -5.96 -22.47
CA ALA A 166 -5.35 -6.09 -22.58
C ALA A 166 -5.77 -6.71 -23.93
N GLU A 167 -5.14 -6.32 -25.02
CA GLU A 167 -5.37 -6.87 -26.36
C GLU A 167 -4.96 -8.36 -26.45
N SER A 168 -3.86 -8.74 -25.79
CA SER A 168 -3.39 -10.15 -25.80
C SER A 168 -4.29 -11.10 -25.01
N MET A 169 -5.03 -10.59 -24.00
CA MET A 169 -5.88 -11.36 -23.10
C MET A 169 -7.36 -11.40 -23.54
N VAL A 170 -7.69 -10.89 -24.72
CA VAL A 170 -9.07 -10.89 -25.23
C VAL A 170 -9.65 -12.31 -25.25
N GLY A 171 -10.84 -12.47 -24.66
CA GLY A 171 -11.55 -13.75 -24.55
C GLY A 171 -11.21 -14.58 -23.30
N MET A 172 -10.15 -14.25 -22.55
CA MET A 172 -9.76 -14.95 -21.33
C MET A 172 -10.89 -14.94 -20.28
N ASP A 173 -11.57 -13.81 -20.07
CA ASP A 173 -12.66 -13.70 -19.09
C ASP A 173 -13.79 -14.69 -19.33
N LEU A 174 -14.17 -14.89 -20.60
CA LEU A 174 -15.23 -15.85 -20.96
C LEU A 174 -14.78 -17.29 -20.71
N LEU A 175 -13.56 -17.62 -21.07
CA LEU A 175 -12.98 -18.94 -20.84
C LEU A 175 -12.82 -19.22 -19.36
N HIS A 176 -12.37 -18.24 -18.57
CA HIS A 176 -12.23 -18.35 -17.13
C HIS A 176 -13.59 -18.57 -16.44
N LYS A 177 -14.62 -17.80 -16.82
CA LYS A 177 -16.00 -18.02 -16.33
C LYS A 177 -16.51 -19.42 -16.63
N THR A 178 -16.22 -19.94 -17.82
CA THR A 178 -16.61 -21.31 -18.22
C THR A 178 -15.87 -22.37 -17.40
N TYR A 179 -14.58 -22.16 -17.17
CA TYR A 179 -13.75 -23.04 -16.34
C TYR A 179 -14.24 -23.06 -14.88
N VAL A 180 -14.46 -21.89 -14.29
CA VAL A 180 -14.94 -21.76 -12.90
C VAL A 180 -16.33 -22.39 -12.74
N ARG A 181 -17.23 -22.22 -13.73
CA ARG A 181 -18.53 -22.90 -13.72
C ARG A 181 -18.36 -24.41 -13.68
N GLY A 182 -17.47 -24.97 -14.51
CA GLY A 182 -17.17 -26.41 -14.51
C GLY A 182 -16.64 -26.89 -13.15
N LEU A 183 -15.76 -26.10 -12.48
CA LEU A 183 -15.30 -26.41 -11.12
C LEU A 183 -16.46 -26.41 -10.11
N CYS A 184 -17.35 -25.42 -10.17
CA CYS A 184 -18.51 -25.36 -9.28
C CYS A 184 -19.45 -26.58 -9.47
N GLU A 185 -19.68 -26.99 -10.72
CA GLU A 185 -20.47 -28.19 -11.03
C GLU A 185 -19.79 -29.49 -10.54
N MET A 186 -18.46 -29.58 -10.70
CA MET A 186 -17.67 -30.76 -10.30
C MET A 186 -17.63 -30.96 -8.77
N TYR A 187 -17.58 -29.88 -8.01
CA TYR A 187 -17.51 -29.90 -6.53
C TYR A 187 -18.86 -29.71 -5.84
N ALA A 188 -19.97 -29.63 -6.57
CA ALA A 188 -21.30 -29.53 -5.96
C ALA A 188 -21.57 -30.73 -5.02
N PRO A 189 -22.21 -30.52 -3.85
CA PRO A 189 -22.86 -29.29 -3.38
C PRO A 189 -21.97 -28.33 -2.56
N GLU A 190 -20.66 -28.52 -2.53
CA GLU A 190 -19.75 -27.64 -1.76
C GLU A 190 -19.77 -26.21 -2.32
N PRO A 191 -20.06 -25.19 -1.50
CA PRO A 191 -20.04 -23.82 -1.97
C PRO A 191 -18.58 -23.38 -2.23
N LYS A 192 -18.38 -22.63 -3.30
CA LYS A 192 -17.09 -21.95 -3.61
C LYS A 192 -17.29 -20.46 -3.45
N ALA A 193 -16.50 -19.84 -2.55
CA ALA A 193 -16.52 -18.39 -2.39
C ALA A 193 -15.74 -17.73 -3.53
N PRO A 194 -16.22 -16.61 -4.09
CA PRO A 194 -15.45 -15.82 -5.05
C PRO A 194 -14.35 -15.03 -4.32
N ASP A 195 -13.35 -14.58 -5.09
CA ASP A 195 -12.45 -13.51 -4.65
C ASP A 195 -13.22 -12.22 -4.39
N ALA A 196 -12.57 -11.25 -3.72
CA ALA A 196 -13.15 -9.94 -3.42
C ALA A 196 -13.63 -9.25 -4.71
N ASN A 197 -14.92 -8.97 -4.78
CA ASN A 197 -15.60 -8.41 -5.96
C ASN A 197 -16.48 -7.21 -5.61
N PHE A 198 -16.21 -6.51 -4.48
CA PHE A 198 -16.96 -5.38 -3.93
C PHE A 198 -18.39 -5.71 -3.50
N THR A 199 -18.72 -6.99 -3.36
CA THR A 199 -19.94 -7.43 -2.68
C THR A 199 -19.64 -7.83 -1.25
N MET A 200 -20.67 -7.87 -0.39
CA MET A 200 -20.50 -8.33 0.99
C MET A 200 -20.04 -9.79 1.00
N ARG A 201 -18.91 -10.05 1.69
CA ARG A 201 -18.41 -11.39 1.95
C ARG A 201 -18.49 -11.68 3.45
N PHE A 202 -18.97 -12.85 3.77
CA PHE A 202 -19.07 -13.33 5.14
C PHE A 202 -18.06 -14.46 5.37
N THR A 203 -17.24 -14.33 6.40
CA THR A 203 -16.36 -15.39 6.88
C THR A 203 -16.70 -15.72 8.33
N TYR A 204 -16.48 -16.96 8.74
CA TYR A 204 -16.78 -17.40 10.12
C TYR A 204 -15.63 -18.24 10.67
N GLY A 205 -15.51 -18.25 11.99
CA GLY A 205 -14.44 -18.94 12.69
C GLY A 205 -14.64 -18.88 14.21
N ASN A 206 -13.61 -19.26 14.93
CA ASN A 206 -13.62 -19.27 16.39
C ASN A 206 -12.43 -18.45 16.92
N VAL A 207 -12.60 -17.83 18.08
CA VAL A 207 -11.48 -17.27 18.86
C VAL A 207 -10.60 -18.43 19.33
N LYS A 208 -9.32 -18.45 18.90
CA LYS A 208 -8.45 -19.60 19.15
C LYS A 208 -6.98 -19.21 19.22
N PRO A 209 -6.20 -19.78 20.16
CA PRO A 209 -4.73 -19.68 20.18
C PRO A 209 -4.12 -20.54 19.05
N TYR A 210 -2.79 -20.52 18.92
CA TYR A 210 -2.07 -21.41 18.02
C TYR A 210 -0.64 -21.67 18.46
N ASP A 211 -0.07 -22.75 17.94
CA ASP A 211 1.29 -23.18 18.20
C ASP A 211 2.08 -23.16 16.89
N PRO A 212 2.88 -22.10 16.59
CA PRO A 212 3.56 -21.95 15.30
C PRO A 212 4.70 -22.94 15.11
N LYS A 213 5.29 -23.42 16.21
CA LYS A 213 6.39 -24.40 16.24
C LYS A 213 6.51 -25.04 17.61
N ASP A 214 7.30 -26.11 17.70
CA ASP A 214 7.60 -26.81 18.95
C ASP A 214 8.06 -25.85 20.05
N GLY A 215 7.48 -25.97 21.24
CA GLY A 215 7.79 -25.16 22.40
C GLY A 215 7.28 -23.72 22.40
N VAL A 216 6.50 -23.29 21.38
CA VAL A 216 5.92 -21.94 21.29
C VAL A 216 4.41 -22.00 21.26
N HIS A 217 3.77 -21.33 22.23
CA HIS A 217 2.32 -21.16 22.30
C HIS A 217 1.94 -19.69 22.30
N TYR A 218 1.18 -19.23 21.29
CA TYR A 218 0.60 -17.90 21.28
C TYR A 218 -0.83 -17.93 21.82
N LYS A 219 -1.07 -17.09 22.85
CA LYS A 219 -2.41 -16.87 23.38
C LYS A 219 -3.32 -16.28 22.30
N PHE A 220 -4.64 -16.49 22.46
CA PHE A 220 -5.61 -15.91 21.55
C PHE A 220 -5.81 -14.40 21.73
N TYR A 221 -5.18 -13.75 22.68
CA TYR A 221 -5.29 -12.30 22.92
C TYR A 221 -3.95 -11.68 23.33
N THR A 222 -3.84 -10.39 23.10
CA THR A 222 -2.77 -9.51 23.61
C THR A 222 -3.39 -8.43 24.50
N THR A 223 -2.54 -7.73 25.26
CA THR A 223 -2.98 -6.71 26.22
C THR A 223 -2.23 -5.40 26.03
N LEU A 224 -2.71 -4.34 26.65
CA LEU A 224 -2.07 -3.02 26.68
C LEU A 224 -0.63 -3.09 27.23
N LYS A 225 -0.29 -4.11 28.03
CA LYS A 225 1.10 -4.36 28.46
C LYS A 225 2.05 -4.49 27.26
N GLY A 226 1.64 -5.22 26.21
CA GLY A 226 2.45 -5.38 25.01
C GLY A 226 2.67 -4.07 24.23
N VAL A 227 1.76 -3.12 24.32
CA VAL A 227 1.94 -1.76 23.76
C VAL A 227 3.04 -1.02 24.52
N MET A 228 3.05 -1.12 25.86
CA MET A 228 4.10 -0.51 26.70
C MET A 228 5.47 -1.16 26.47
N GLU A 229 5.52 -2.49 26.30
CA GLU A 229 6.76 -3.24 26.04
C GLU A 229 7.40 -2.88 24.67
N LYS A 230 6.60 -2.42 23.73
CA LYS A 230 7.06 -2.02 22.37
C LYS A 230 7.44 -0.54 22.27
N GLU A 231 7.29 0.23 23.33
CA GLU A 231 7.56 1.68 23.26
C GLU A 231 9.01 1.94 22.83
N ASP A 232 9.14 2.76 21.79
CA ASP A 232 10.41 3.34 21.34
C ASP A 232 10.20 4.83 21.05
N PRO A 233 10.63 5.72 21.96
CA PRO A 233 10.48 7.17 21.78
C PRO A 233 11.24 7.74 20.59
N THR A 234 12.20 6.99 20.03
CA THR A 234 12.99 7.42 18.87
C THR A 234 12.32 7.07 17.55
N ASN A 235 11.35 6.17 17.57
CA ASN A 235 10.58 5.76 16.41
C ASN A 235 9.13 6.28 16.50
N PRO A 236 8.70 7.19 15.62
CA PRO A 236 7.35 7.76 15.63
C PRO A 236 6.22 6.72 15.63
N GLU A 237 6.46 5.53 15.04
CA GLU A 237 5.47 4.43 14.98
C GLU A 237 5.24 3.76 16.34
N PHE A 238 6.19 3.86 17.27
CA PHE A 238 6.16 3.20 18.57
C PHE A 238 6.13 4.18 19.75
N VAL A 239 5.86 5.47 19.51
CA VAL A 239 5.65 6.44 20.59
C VAL A 239 4.31 6.16 21.27
N VAL A 240 4.34 5.88 22.58
CA VAL A 240 3.13 5.75 23.38
C VAL A 240 2.73 7.10 23.96
N PRO A 241 1.47 7.58 23.75
CA PRO A 241 1.00 8.82 24.33
C PRO A 241 1.13 8.86 25.86
N ALA A 242 1.61 9.98 26.44
CA ALA A 242 1.83 10.12 27.87
C ALA A 242 0.57 9.77 28.69
N LYS A 243 -0.59 10.28 28.30
CA LYS A 243 -1.88 9.97 28.97
C LYS A 243 -2.20 8.46 28.94
N LEU A 244 -1.84 7.73 27.87
CA LEU A 244 -2.05 6.29 27.82
C LEU A 244 -1.16 5.54 28.82
N LYS A 245 0.09 6.01 29.04
CA LYS A 245 0.99 5.48 30.07
C LYS A 245 0.45 5.76 31.47
N GLU A 246 -0.02 6.96 31.76
CA GLU A 246 -0.65 7.30 33.03
C GLU A 246 -1.87 6.42 33.33
N LEU A 247 -2.76 6.20 32.38
CA LEU A 247 -3.91 5.32 32.50
C LEU A 247 -3.48 3.86 32.77
N TYR A 248 -2.41 3.40 32.10
CA TYR A 248 -1.87 2.06 32.29
C TYR A 248 -1.27 1.87 33.69
N GLU A 249 -0.45 2.80 34.15
CA GLU A 249 0.18 2.77 35.46
C GLU A 249 -0.85 2.84 36.60
N ALA A 250 -1.86 3.69 36.46
CA ALA A 250 -2.98 3.80 37.37
C ALA A 250 -3.94 2.62 37.34
N LYS A 251 -3.84 1.76 36.32
CA LYS A 251 -4.81 0.71 36.00
C LYS A 251 -6.26 1.23 35.88
N ASP A 252 -6.39 2.48 35.41
CA ASP A 252 -7.70 3.09 35.19
C ASP A 252 -8.29 2.63 33.86
N PHE A 253 -8.67 1.38 33.81
CA PHE A 253 -9.29 0.77 32.63
C PHE A 253 -10.82 0.77 32.67
N GLY A 254 -11.42 1.13 33.82
CA GLY A 254 -12.86 1.19 33.98
C GLY A 254 -13.53 -0.16 33.65
N ARG A 255 -14.66 -0.08 33.00
CA ARG A 255 -15.47 -1.25 32.55
C ARG A 255 -14.86 -2.03 31.38
N TYR A 256 -13.75 -1.56 30.80
CA TYR A 256 -13.13 -2.16 29.62
C TYR A 256 -12.12 -3.25 29.94
N ALA A 257 -11.73 -3.39 31.21
CA ALA A 257 -10.83 -4.46 31.67
C ALA A 257 -11.50 -5.84 31.54
N MET A 258 -10.70 -6.85 31.29
CA MET A 258 -11.11 -8.25 31.45
C MET A 258 -11.31 -8.60 32.94
N ALA A 259 -12.00 -9.71 33.21
CA ALA A 259 -12.24 -10.19 34.58
C ALA A 259 -10.96 -10.42 35.42
N ASN A 260 -9.82 -10.67 34.76
CA ASN A 260 -8.51 -10.79 35.39
C ASN A 260 -7.82 -9.45 35.66
N GLY A 261 -8.45 -8.33 35.32
CA GLY A 261 -7.93 -6.96 35.49
C GLY A 261 -6.98 -6.51 34.40
N GLU A 262 -6.71 -7.30 33.36
CA GLU A 262 -5.88 -6.89 32.22
C GLU A 262 -6.72 -6.10 31.21
N MET A 263 -6.09 -5.14 30.56
CA MET A 263 -6.70 -4.40 29.44
C MET A 263 -6.40 -5.14 28.13
N PRO A 264 -7.41 -5.74 27.45
CA PRO A 264 -7.17 -6.42 26.16
C PRO A 264 -6.80 -5.40 25.08
N ALA A 265 -6.03 -5.82 24.09
CA ALA A 265 -5.71 -5.00 22.92
C ALA A 265 -6.22 -5.65 21.62
N CYS A 266 -5.81 -6.88 21.34
CA CYS A 266 -6.20 -7.63 20.16
C CYS A 266 -6.54 -9.08 20.51
N PHE A 267 -7.26 -9.74 19.61
CA PHE A 267 -7.53 -11.19 19.73
C PHE A 267 -7.43 -11.87 18.36
N LEU A 268 -7.29 -13.19 18.40
CA LEU A 268 -7.09 -14.05 17.24
C LEU A 268 -8.34 -14.87 16.94
N THR A 269 -8.67 -15.00 15.66
CA THR A 269 -9.75 -15.89 15.20
C THR A 269 -9.29 -16.76 14.03
N THR A 270 -9.99 -17.86 13.78
CA THR A 270 -9.74 -18.76 12.64
C THR A 270 -10.48 -18.34 11.37
N ASN A 271 -10.95 -17.11 11.28
CA ASN A 271 -11.56 -16.59 10.07
C ASN A 271 -10.54 -16.54 8.93
N ASP A 272 -10.95 -17.00 7.75
CA ASP A 272 -10.20 -16.81 6.52
C ASP A 272 -10.44 -15.38 6.02
N ILE A 273 -9.36 -14.61 5.88
CA ILE A 273 -9.37 -13.21 5.45
C ILE A 273 -8.32 -12.96 4.38
N THR A 274 -8.56 -11.95 3.56
CA THR A 274 -7.61 -11.44 2.57
C THR A 274 -7.67 -9.92 2.49
N GLY A 275 -6.89 -9.29 1.62
CA GLY A 275 -6.93 -7.85 1.37
C GLY A 275 -8.35 -7.35 1.12
N GLY A 276 -8.75 -6.27 1.81
CA GLY A 276 -10.11 -5.73 1.80
C GLY A 276 -10.92 -6.03 3.09
N ASN A 277 -10.51 -7.00 3.89
CA ASN A 277 -11.14 -7.27 5.20
C ASN A 277 -10.73 -6.27 6.29
N SER A 278 -9.67 -5.49 6.08
CA SER A 278 -9.22 -4.47 7.03
C SER A 278 -10.33 -3.46 7.36
N GLY A 279 -10.63 -3.26 8.65
CA GLY A 279 -11.72 -2.42 9.12
C GLY A 279 -13.08 -3.12 9.21
N SER A 280 -13.19 -4.40 8.86
CA SER A 280 -14.45 -5.15 8.92
C SER A 280 -14.87 -5.45 10.35
N PRO A 281 -16.18 -5.35 10.68
CA PRO A 281 -16.68 -5.69 12.01
C PRO A 281 -16.54 -7.19 12.27
N VAL A 282 -16.04 -7.53 13.46
CA VAL A 282 -16.08 -8.90 14.00
C VAL A 282 -17.26 -9.00 14.97
N ILE A 283 -18.21 -9.88 14.66
CA ILE A 283 -19.41 -10.06 15.45
C ILE A 283 -19.48 -11.46 16.06
N ASN A 284 -20.07 -11.59 17.24
CA ASN A 284 -20.28 -12.89 17.86
C ASN A 284 -21.59 -13.55 17.34
N GLY A 285 -21.88 -14.77 17.82
CA GLY A 285 -23.08 -15.52 17.41
C GLY A 285 -24.42 -14.89 17.78
N LYS A 286 -24.42 -13.79 18.56
CA LYS A 286 -25.62 -13.01 18.89
C LYS A 286 -25.75 -11.74 18.04
N GLY A 287 -24.79 -11.47 17.14
CA GLY A 287 -24.75 -10.26 16.35
C GLY A 287 -24.15 -9.05 17.06
N GLU A 288 -23.50 -9.23 18.21
CA GLU A 288 -22.85 -8.18 18.98
C GLU A 288 -21.45 -7.91 18.42
N LEU A 289 -21.07 -6.64 18.25
CA LEU A 289 -19.74 -6.23 17.81
C LEU A 289 -18.72 -6.51 18.91
N ILE A 290 -17.74 -7.36 18.62
CA ILE A 290 -16.68 -7.74 19.57
C ILE A 290 -15.29 -7.24 19.15
N GLY A 291 -15.12 -6.77 17.92
CA GLY A 291 -13.83 -6.28 17.44
C GLY A 291 -13.89 -5.77 16.01
N CYS A 292 -12.71 -5.39 15.53
CA CYS A 292 -12.49 -4.95 14.16
C CYS A 292 -11.29 -5.71 13.58
N ALA A 293 -11.51 -6.45 12.50
CA ALA A 293 -10.43 -7.17 11.81
C ALA A 293 -9.49 -6.18 11.13
N PHE A 294 -8.16 -6.39 11.19
CA PHE A 294 -7.22 -5.49 10.56
C PHE A 294 -6.03 -6.18 9.87
N ASP A 295 -5.66 -7.40 10.29
CA ASP A 295 -4.51 -8.09 9.71
C ASP A 295 -4.61 -9.61 9.88
N GLY A 296 -3.69 -10.34 9.23
CA GLY A 296 -3.42 -11.74 9.47
C GLY A 296 -2.13 -11.94 10.30
N ASN A 297 -2.00 -13.09 10.95
CA ASN A 297 -0.72 -13.45 11.56
C ASN A 297 0.32 -13.78 10.48
N TRP A 298 1.59 -13.85 10.88
CA TRP A 298 2.70 -14.13 9.96
C TRP A 298 2.50 -15.42 9.15
N GLU A 299 1.95 -16.46 9.78
CA GLU A 299 1.68 -17.75 9.17
C GLU A 299 0.52 -17.72 8.16
N SER A 300 -0.24 -16.64 8.09
CA SER A 300 -1.36 -16.48 7.14
C SER A 300 -0.93 -16.02 5.75
N LEU A 301 0.35 -15.68 5.52
CA LEU A 301 0.84 -15.16 4.24
C LEU A 301 0.63 -16.12 3.05
N SER A 302 0.53 -17.43 3.30
CA SER A 302 0.23 -18.43 2.27
C SER A 302 -1.27 -18.73 2.13
N GLY A 303 -2.14 -18.03 2.86
CA GLY A 303 -3.57 -18.33 2.97
C GLY A 303 -4.34 -18.31 1.67
N ASP A 304 -3.98 -17.41 0.76
CA ASP A 304 -4.61 -17.31 -0.57
C ASP A 304 -4.31 -18.54 -1.46
N ILE A 305 -3.25 -19.31 -1.14
CA ILE A 305 -2.89 -20.53 -1.87
C ILE A 305 -3.42 -21.76 -1.13
N ASN A 306 -3.17 -21.85 0.18
CA ASN A 306 -3.58 -22.96 1.03
C ASN A 306 -3.82 -22.47 2.46
N PHE A 307 -5.08 -22.54 2.91
CA PHE A 307 -5.47 -22.13 4.25
C PHE A 307 -5.25 -23.27 5.26
N ASP A 308 -4.38 -23.05 6.26
CA ASP A 308 -4.14 -23.96 7.37
C ASP A 308 -4.84 -23.47 8.65
N ASN A 309 -5.92 -24.12 9.03
CA ASN A 309 -6.69 -23.84 10.24
C ASN A 309 -5.89 -23.96 11.55
N ASN A 310 -4.76 -24.67 11.57
CA ASN A 310 -3.94 -24.82 12.76
C ASN A 310 -3.04 -23.60 13.01
N LEU A 311 -2.58 -22.95 11.93
CA LEU A 311 -1.57 -21.90 11.99
C LEU A 311 -2.14 -20.50 11.68
N GLN A 312 -3.04 -20.40 10.71
CA GLN A 312 -3.51 -19.11 10.20
C GLN A 312 -4.56 -18.49 11.09
N ARG A 313 -4.40 -17.19 11.38
CA ARG A 313 -5.28 -16.42 12.24
C ARG A 313 -5.56 -15.04 11.65
N CYS A 314 -6.79 -14.62 11.72
CA CYS A 314 -7.18 -13.24 11.63
C CYS A 314 -6.87 -12.53 12.94
N ILE A 315 -6.33 -11.33 12.87
CA ILE A 315 -6.06 -10.47 14.02
C ILE A 315 -7.13 -9.37 14.04
N ALA A 316 -7.82 -9.25 15.15
CA ALA A 316 -8.82 -8.20 15.37
C ALA A 316 -8.46 -7.36 16.60
N VAL A 317 -8.64 -6.05 16.51
CA VAL A 317 -8.60 -5.20 17.69
C VAL A 317 -9.82 -5.49 18.55
N ASP A 318 -9.63 -5.63 19.86
CA ASP A 318 -10.73 -5.87 20.82
C ASP A 318 -11.58 -4.60 20.94
N ILE A 319 -12.90 -4.74 20.86
CA ILE A 319 -13.81 -3.59 20.93
C ILE A 319 -13.68 -2.84 22.25
N ARG A 320 -13.34 -3.52 23.34
CA ARG A 320 -13.10 -2.88 24.64
C ARG A 320 -11.91 -1.92 24.59
N TYR A 321 -10.86 -2.26 23.83
CA TYR A 321 -9.73 -1.35 23.62
C TYR A 321 -10.15 -0.12 22.82
N VAL A 322 -10.94 -0.29 21.77
CA VAL A 322 -11.47 0.82 20.97
C VAL A 322 -12.29 1.76 21.85
N LEU A 323 -13.22 1.23 22.63
CA LEU A 323 -14.07 2.02 23.53
C LEU A 323 -13.24 2.70 24.64
N PHE A 324 -12.25 2.03 25.21
CA PHE A 324 -11.32 2.59 26.18
C PHE A 324 -10.55 3.79 25.62
N ILE A 325 -10.05 3.68 24.38
CA ILE A 325 -9.35 4.78 23.72
C ILE A 325 -10.30 5.97 23.48
N ILE A 326 -11.53 5.73 23.04
CA ILE A 326 -12.52 6.80 22.84
C ILE A 326 -12.85 7.48 24.16
N ASP A 327 -13.17 6.73 25.20
CA ASP A 327 -13.62 7.25 26.49
C ASP A 327 -12.45 7.88 27.27
N LYS A 328 -11.43 7.10 27.63
CA LYS A 328 -10.41 7.50 28.59
C LYS A 328 -9.27 8.29 27.97
N LEU A 329 -8.76 7.89 26.82
CA LEU A 329 -7.68 8.60 26.15
C LEU A 329 -8.19 9.84 25.43
N GLY A 330 -9.27 9.67 24.64
CA GLY A 330 -9.88 10.71 23.82
C GLY A 330 -10.80 11.68 24.57
N ASP A 331 -11.17 11.36 25.82
CA ASP A 331 -12.13 12.14 26.63
C ASP A 331 -13.48 12.36 25.91
N CYS A 332 -13.92 11.33 25.16
CA CYS A 332 -15.13 11.35 24.37
C CYS A 332 -16.21 10.40 24.90
N GLY A 333 -16.35 10.32 26.24
CA GLY A 333 -17.33 9.45 26.89
C GLY A 333 -18.77 9.65 26.40
N HIS A 334 -19.11 10.87 25.95
CA HIS A 334 -20.43 11.15 25.36
C HIS A 334 -20.76 10.28 24.14
N LEU A 335 -19.78 9.81 23.37
CA LEU A 335 -19.99 8.90 22.26
C LEU A 335 -20.36 7.49 22.75
N ILE A 336 -19.83 7.10 23.92
CA ILE A 336 -20.17 5.81 24.53
C ILE A 336 -21.62 5.82 25.05
N ASP A 337 -22.08 6.97 25.53
CA ASP A 337 -23.46 7.14 26.02
C ASP A 337 -24.52 6.98 24.90
N GLU A 338 -24.12 7.16 23.64
CA GLU A 338 -24.97 6.95 22.47
C GLU A 338 -25.05 5.46 22.03
N MET A 339 -24.19 4.60 22.61
CA MET A 339 -24.07 3.19 22.23
C MET A 339 -24.82 2.27 23.20
N THR A 340 -25.33 1.15 22.68
CA THR A 340 -25.82 0.05 23.52
C THR A 340 -24.64 -0.87 23.83
N ILE A 341 -24.10 -0.76 25.03
CA ILE A 341 -22.99 -1.60 25.50
C ILE A 341 -23.56 -2.89 26.11
N VAL A 342 -23.11 -4.04 25.62
CA VAL A 342 -23.47 -5.37 26.15
C VAL A 342 -22.30 -5.88 26.98
N GLU A 343 -22.58 -6.35 28.21
CA GLU A 343 -21.60 -6.88 29.17
C GLU A 343 -21.67 -8.41 29.28
#